data_6b4ddc1814a5e4a96f39a7098578f18f
#
_entry.id   6b4ddc1814a5e4a96f39a7098578f18f
#
_cell.length_a   1.000
_cell.length_b   1.000
_cell.length_c   1.000
_cell.angle_alpha   90.00
_cell.angle_beta   90.00
_cell.angle_gamma   90.00
#
_symmetry.space_group_name_H-M   'P 1'
#
loop_
_entity.id
_entity.type
_entity.pdbx_description
1 polymer ?
#
loop_
_entity_poly.entity_id
_entity_poly.type
_entity_poly.pdbx_seq_one_letter_code
_entity_poly.pdbx_strand_id
1 'polypeptide(L)'
;MRRTRASIIEAFAQLLEERPINKITVKDIVNRCDINRNTFYYHFPDIPSLLLEMMEEKVNALIAYHYTPGRPLDCIKPVLQYGEAHKQAILHVYRAVPLETFLF
;
A
#
# COMPACT_ATOMS: atom_id res chain seq x y z
N MET A 1 12.13 14.95 -1.85
CA MET A 1 10.70 14.65 -2.04
C MET A 1 10.44 13.16 -2.25
N ARG A 2 11.09 12.55 -3.23
CA ARG A 2 10.94 11.11 -3.46
C ARG A 2 11.34 10.27 -2.25
N ARG A 3 12.40 10.68 -1.57
CA ARG A 3 12.89 9.96 -0.39
C ARG A 3 11.87 9.97 0.74
N THR A 4 11.18 11.09 0.91
CA THR A 4 10.17 11.22 1.97
C THR A 4 9.02 10.27 1.74
N ARG A 5 8.48 10.22 0.52
CA ARG A 5 7.40 9.31 0.19
C ARG A 5 7.83 7.85 0.40
N ALA A 6 9.01 7.50 -0.09
CA ALA A 6 9.56 6.15 0.07
C ALA A 6 9.77 5.81 1.54
N SER A 7 10.24 6.77 2.34
CA SER A 7 10.45 6.58 3.78
C SER A 7 9.13 6.31 4.51
N ILE A 8 8.06 7.00 4.12
CA ILE A 8 6.73 6.78 4.70
C ILE A 8 6.26 5.35 4.39
N ILE A 9 6.38 4.93 3.14
CA ILE A 9 5.96 3.59 2.72
C ILE A 9 6.78 2.52 3.44
N GLU A 10 8.09 2.71 3.55
CA GLU A 10 8.96 1.78 4.25
C GLU A 10 8.63 1.68 5.73
N ALA A 11 8.42 2.82 6.39
CA ALA A 11 8.03 2.83 7.80
C ALA A 11 6.70 2.10 8.01
N PHE A 12 5.74 2.34 7.14
CA PHE A 12 4.45 1.68 7.21
C PHE A 12 4.57 0.17 7.00
N ALA A 13 5.37 -0.25 6.01
CA ALA A 13 5.60 -1.68 5.76
C ALA A 13 6.22 -2.38 6.96
N GLN A 14 7.19 -1.72 7.63
CA GLN A 14 7.80 -2.25 8.85
C GLN A 14 6.79 -2.38 9.97
N LEU A 15 5.93 -1.38 10.15
CA LEU A 15 4.89 -1.41 11.18
C LEU A 15 3.88 -2.52 10.94
N LEU A 16 3.55 -2.79 9.67
CA LEU A 16 2.63 -3.87 9.32
C LEU A 16 3.20 -5.26 9.68
N GLU A 17 4.52 -5.40 9.73
CA GLU A 17 5.14 -6.63 10.19
C GLU A 17 5.05 -6.79 11.70
N GLU A 18 4.93 -5.67 12.44
CA GLU A 18 4.92 -5.67 13.89
C GLU A 18 3.52 -5.76 14.50
N ARG A 19 2.50 -5.22 13.82
CA ARG A 19 1.15 -5.14 14.37
C ARG A 19 0.10 -5.01 13.27
N PRO A 20 -1.18 -5.32 13.59
CA PRO A 20 -2.28 -5.17 12.64
C PRO A 20 -2.47 -3.70 12.24
N ILE A 21 -2.99 -3.48 11.03
CA ILE A 21 -3.17 -2.14 10.49
C ILE A 21 -4.04 -1.24 11.38
N ASN A 22 -5.06 -1.81 12.05
CA ASN A 22 -5.93 -1.03 12.92
C ASN A 22 -5.26 -0.55 14.21
N LYS A 23 -4.02 -0.99 14.46
CA LYS A 23 -3.21 -0.56 15.58
C LYS A 23 -2.07 0.36 15.16
N ILE A 24 -2.05 0.78 13.90
CA ILE A 24 -1.03 1.68 13.36
C ILE A 24 -1.64 3.08 13.21
N THR A 25 -0.95 4.09 13.73
CA THR A 25 -1.38 5.48 13.65
C THR A 25 -0.42 6.30 12.80
N VAL A 26 -0.87 7.48 12.34
CA VAL A 26 0.00 8.42 11.64
C VAL A 26 1.19 8.78 12.52
N LYS A 27 0.97 8.95 13.83
CA LYS A 27 2.04 9.24 14.79
C LYS A 27 3.12 8.16 14.76
N ASP A 28 2.71 6.88 14.73
CA ASP A 28 3.67 5.78 14.67
C ASP A 28 4.53 5.87 13.41
N ILE A 29 3.92 6.17 12.29
CA ILE A 29 4.62 6.26 11.00
C ILE A 29 5.60 7.43 10.99
N VAL A 30 5.14 8.63 11.38
CA VAL A 30 5.98 9.83 11.33
C VAL A 30 7.13 9.75 12.32
N ASN A 31 6.91 9.15 13.48
CA ASN A 31 7.99 8.96 14.46
C ASN A 31 9.06 7.99 13.93
N ARG A 32 8.64 6.96 13.23
CA ARG A 32 9.59 5.97 12.71
C ARG A 32 10.47 6.52 11.60
N CYS A 33 9.94 7.38 10.75
CA CYS A 33 10.72 7.96 9.65
C CYS A 33 11.17 9.41 9.91
N ASP A 34 10.99 9.89 11.12
CA ASP A 34 11.49 11.20 11.59
C ASP A 34 11.00 12.36 10.72
N ILE A 35 9.69 12.42 10.52
CA ILE A 35 9.03 13.53 9.82
C ILE A 35 7.88 14.05 10.69
N ASN A 36 7.28 15.18 10.31
CA ASN A 36 6.11 15.68 11.02
C ASN A 36 4.82 15.27 10.30
N ARG A 37 3.67 15.48 10.99
CA ARG A 37 2.37 15.12 10.45
C ARG A 37 2.04 15.84 9.15
N ASN A 38 2.42 17.12 9.04
CA ASN A 38 2.14 17.90 7.84
C ASN A 38 2.81 17.27 6.62
N THR A 39 4.03 16.77 6.80
CA THR A 39 4.76 16.08 5.73
C THR A 39 4.03 14.81 5.32
N PHE A 40 3.53 14.04 6.30
CA PHE A 40 2.75 12.85 6.00
C PHE A 40 1.51 13.21 5.15
N TYR A 41 0.73 14.20 5.62
CA TYR A 41 -0.52 14.56 4.94
C TYR A 41 -0.29 15.25 3.59
N TYR A 42 0.90 15.74 3.34
CA TYR A 42 1.27 16.22 2.01
C TYR A 42 1.25 15.07 0.98
N HIS A 43 1.66 13.87 1.40
CA HIS A 43 1.79 12.72 0.52
C HIS A 43 0.56 11.82 0.52
N PHE A 44 -0.08 11.65 1.68
CA PHE A 44 -1.22 10.73 1.83
C PHE A 44 -2.28 11.34 2.73
N PRO A 45 -3.55 11.31 2.30
CA PRO A 45 -4.62 11.89 3.13
C PRO A 45 -4.89 11.09 4.40
N ASP A 46 -4.66 9.78 4.39
CA ASP A 46 -4.93 8.88 5.51
C ASP A 46 -4.19 7.55 5.32
N ILE A 47 -4.28 6.70 6.33
CA ILE A 47 -3.61 5.40 6.30
C ILE A 47 -4.23 4.45 5.27
N PRO A 48 -5.57 4.34 5.13
CA PRO A 48 -6.13 3.49 4.09
C PRO A 48 -5.67 3.86 2.68
N SER A 49 -5.54 5.15 2.38
CA SER A 49 -5.02 5.61 1.09
C SER A 49 -3.56 5.23 0.90
N LEU A 50 -2.76 5.34 1.96
CA LEU A 50 -1.37 4.88 1.94
C LEU A 50 -1.27 3.39 1.64
N LEU A 51 -2.11 2.59 2.30
CA LEU A 51 -2.14 1.15 2.08
C LEU A 51 -2.52 0.83 0.63
N LEU A 52 -3.53 1.52 0.12
CA LEU A 52 -3.99 1.32 -1.27
C LEU A 52 -2.87 1.62 -2.27
N GLU A 53 -2.17 2.75 -2.11
CA GLU A 53 -1.07 3.10 -3.00
C GLU A 53 0.08 2.11 -2.91
N MET A 54 0.40 1.66 -1.70
CA MET A 54 1.46 0.66 -1.51
C MET A 54 1.11 -0.66 -2.21
N MET A 55 -0.14 -1.11 -2.09
CA MET A 55 -0.61 -2.33 -2.73
C MET A 55 -0.62 -2.20 -4.25
N GLU A 56 -1.05 -1.03 -4.75
CA GLU A 56 -1.04 -0.73 -6.18
C GLU A 56 0.36 -0.83 -6.77
N GLU A 57 1.34 -0.27 -6.09
CA GLU A 57 2.74 -0.36 -6.51
C GLU A 57 3.23 -1.81 -6.54
N LYS A 58 2.84 -2.62 -5.55
CA LYS A 58 3.20 -4.03 -5.51
C LYS A 58 2.58 -4.82 -6.65
N VAL A 59 1.29 -4.58 -6.93
CA VAL A 59 0.60 -5.25 -8.03
C VAL A 59 1.22 -4.86 -9.36
N ASN A 60 1.50 -3.58 -9.56
CA ASN A 60 2.12 -3.11 -10.79
C ASN A 60 3.51 -3.72 -10.99
N ALA A 61 4.28 -3.87 -9.92
CA ALA A 61 5.59 -4.50 -9.98
C ALA A 61 5.47 -5.99 -10.35
N LEU A 62 4.47 -6.69 -9.81
CA LEU A 62 4.22 -8.09 -10.13
C LEU A 62 3.85 -8.26 -11.60
N ILE A 63 2.98 -7.38 -12.10
CA ILE A 63 2.57 -7.41 -13.50
C ILE A 63 3.79 -7.18 -14.40
N ALA A 64 4.59 -6.15 -14.10
CA ALA A 64 5.77 -5.82 -14.90
C ALA A 64 6.79 -6.96 -14.92
N TYR A 65 7.00 -7.60 -13.76
CA TYR A 65 7.99 -8.69 -13.63
C TYR A 65 7.55 -9.95 -14.38
N HIS A 66 6.26 -10.28 -14.32
CA HIS A 66 5.73 -11.53 -14.89
C HIS A 66 5.15 -11.37 -16.29
N TYR A 67 5.11 -10.14 -16.82
CA TYR A 67 4.56 -9.89 -18.14
C TYR A 67 5.49 -10.46 -19.22
N THR A 68 4.92 -11.22 -20.14
CA THR A 68 5.63 -11.77 -21.30
C THR A 68 4.85 -11.42 -22.55
N PRO A 69 5.45 -10.73 -23.54
CA PRO A 69 4.76 -10.47 -24.81
C PRO A 69 4.29 -11.78 -25.44
N GLY A 70 3.05 -11.81 -25.85
CA GLY A 70 2.43 -13.02 -26.39
C GLY A 70 1.81 -13.93 -25.34
N ARG A 71 2.08 -13.69 -24.06
CA ARG A 71 1.48 -14.48 -22.95
C ARG A 71 1.05 -13.53 -21.84
N PRO A 72 0.13 -12.59 -22.11
CA PRO A 72 -0.25 -11.58 -21.12
C PRO A 72 -0.92 -12.15 -19.87
N LEU A 73 -1.49 -13.35 -19.94
CA LEU A 73 -2.18 -13.95 -18.79
C LEU A 73 -1.23 -14.57 -17.76
N ASP A 74 0.06 -14.66 -18.07
CA ASP A 74 1.04 -15.23 -17.14
C ASP A 74 1.19 -14.42 -15.86
N CYS A 75 0.82 -13.14 -15.86
CA CYS A 75 0.90 -12.31 -14.66
C CYS A 75 -0.32 -12.44 -13.73
N ILE A 76 -1.37 -13.14 -14.16
CA ILE A 76 -2.59 -13.28 -13.36
C ILE A 76 -2.34 -14.07 -12.08
N LYS A 77 -1.67 -15.22 -12.18
CA LYS A 77 -1.43 -16.08 -11.02
C LYS A 77 -0.67 -15.37 -9.90
N PRO A 78 0.47 -14.69 -10.16
CA PRO A 78 1.16 -13.95 -9.11
C PRO A 78 0.30 -12.86 -8.47
N VAL A 79 -0.53 -12.16 -9.25
CA VAL A 79 -1.41 -11.11 -8.73
C VAL A 79 -2.48 -11.73 -7.83
N LEU A 80 -3.08 -12.84 -8.24
CA LEU A 80 -4.07 -13.54 -7.42
C LEU A 80 -3.47 -14.08 -6.13
N GLN A 81 -2.24 -14.59 -6.19
CA GLN A 81 -1.54 -15.05 -5.00
C GLN A 81 -1.26 -13.91 -4.03
N TYR A 82 -0.89 -12.74 -4.54
CA TYR A 82 -0.68 -11.56 -3.72
C TYR A 82 -1.99 -11.13 -3.05
N GLY A 83 -3.10 -11.13 -3.80
CA GLY A 83 -4.41 -10.78 -3.27
C GLY A 83 -4.85 -11.73 -2.15
N GLU A 84 -4.63 -13.04 -2.34
CA GLU A 84 -4.97 -14.03 -1.33
C GLU A 84 -4.12 -13.85 -0.06
N ALA A 85 -2.82 -13.60 -0.23
CA ALA A 85 -1.91 -13.40 0.90
C ALA A 85 -2.25 -12.14 1.70
N HIS A 86 -2.83 -11.12 1.06
CA HIS A 86 -3.13 -9.83 1.69
C HIS A 86 -4.63 -9.56 1.80
N LYS A 87 -5.41 -10.61 1.84
CA LYS A 87 -6.87 -10.55 1.87
C LYS A 87 -7.44 -9.65 2.97
N GLN A 88 -6.89 -9.73 4.18
CA GLN A 88 -7.36 -8.90 5.29
C GLN A 88 -7.08 -7.41 5.07
N ALA A 89 -5.91 -7.10 4.53
CA ALA A 89 -5.56 -5.73 4.21
C ALA A 89 -6.47 -5.15 3.13
N ILE A 90 -6.77 -5.95 2.11
CA ILE A 90 -7.68 -5.54 1.02
C ILE A 90 -9.08 -5.25 1.57
N LEU A 91 -9.59 -6.12 2.44
CA LEU A 91 -10.89 -5.91 3.07
C LEU A 91 -10.91 -4.64 3.93
N HIS A 92 -9.80 -4.37 4.62
CA HIS A 92 -9.68 -3.15 5.42
C HIS A 92 -9.79 -1.89 4.54
N VAL A 93 -9.07 -1.88 3.43
CA VAL A 93 -9.13 -0.76 2.47
C VAL A 93 -10.55 -0.62 1.92
N TYR A 94 -11.16 -1.72 1.53
CA TYR A 94 -12.51 -1.71 0.96
C TYR A 94 -13.52 -1.06 1.91
N ARG A 95 -13.39 -1.33 3.21
CA ARG A 95 -14.30 -0.79 4.23
C ARG A 95 -14.04 0.66 4.58
N ALA A 96 -12.79 1.11 4.45
CA ALA A 96 -12.37 2.43 4.92
C ALA A 96 -12.35 3.49 3.82
N VAL A 97 -12.23 3.10 2.54
CA VAL A 97 -12.13 4.02 1.40
C VAL A 97 -13.47 4.08 0.66
N PRO A 98 -13.94 5.28 0.30
CA PRO A 98 -15.20 5.41 -0.44
C PRO A 98 -15.20 4.60 -1.74
N LEU A 99 -16.35 4.06 -2.09
CA LEU A 99 -16.51 3.22 -3.28
C LEU A 99 -16.03 3.91 -4.55
N GLU A 100 -16.28 5.20 -4.67
CA GLU A 100 -15.87 5.98 -5.85
C GLU A 100 -14.37 5.92 -6.09
N THR A 101 -13.59 5.76 -5.03
CA THR A 101 -12.14 5.66 -5.13
C THR A 101 -11.71 4.43 -5.92
N PHE A 102 -12.49 3.35 -5.85
CA PHE A 102 -12.20 2.11 -6.57
C PHE A 102 -12.74 2.11 -8.00
N LEU A 103 -13.73 2.95 -8.29
CA LEU A 103 -14.35 3.00 -9.60
C LEU A 103 -13.60 3.91 -10.58
N PHE A 104 -12.77 4.78 -10.08
CA PHE A 104 -11.99 5.73 -10.87
C PHE A 104 -10.51 5.63 -10.55
#